data_7f251685e9cf9aa8b95a8a1b84d78689
#
_entry.id   7f251685e9cf9aa8b95a8a1b84d78689
#
_cell.length_a   1.000
_cell.length_b   1.000
_cell.length_c   1.000
_cell.angle_alpha   90.00
_cell.angle_beta   90.00
_cell.angle_gamma   90.00
#
_symmetry.space_group_name_H-M   'P 1'
#
loop_
_entity.id
_entity.type
_entity.pdbx_description
1 polymer ?
#
loop_
_entity_poly.entity_id
_entity_poly.type
_entity_poly.pdbx_seq_one_letter_code
_entity_poly.pdbx_strand_id
1 'polypeptide(L)'
;MFTSYLIDKTGFTLLCALVGGENVIVPGQLCETVDDNNYNEVLKRLSDIGYIYHSGKRVDIERTIDFLISNIVGAQEVSAEPEAKRVIFRCSKLIIVVEEDRLSPRKCRIVPIKDEEMLEEYFSEYSGAGNNEEE
;
A
#
# COMPACT_ATOMS: atom_id res chain seq x y z
N MET A 1 11.66 -14.97 -0.97
CA MET A 1 11.09 -14.27 0.17
C MET A 1 10.78 -12.82 -0.16
N PHE A 2 9.67 -12.32 0.35
CA PHE A 2 9.19 -10.99 0.00
C PHE A 2 8.98 -10.14 1.26
N THR A 3 9.43 -8.90 1.19
CA THR A 3 9.20 -7.95 2.26
C THR A 3 7.82 -7.35 2.12
N SER A 4 7.14 -7.10 3.21
CA SER A 4 5.84 -6.44 3.16
C SER A 4 5.74 -5.41 4.27
N TYR A 5 4.91 -4.40 4.03
CA TYR A 5 4.69 -3.30 4.96
C TYR A 5 3.21 -3.18 5.24
N LEU A 6 2.83 -3.46 6.48
CA LEU A 6 1.43 -3.40 6.88
C LEU A 6 1.02 -1.97 7.21
N ILE A 7 -0.16 -1.57 6.76
CA ILE A 7 -0.64 -0.21 6.96
C ILE A 7 -2.17 -0.19 6.99
N ASP A 8 -2.76 0.67 7.81
CA ASP A 8 -4.20 0.90 7.76
C ASP A 8 -4.56 1.54 6.42
N LYS A 9 -5.73 1.21 5.88
CA LYS A 9 -6.16 1.81 4.61
C LYS A 9 -6.32 3.33 4.71
N THR A 10 -6.74 3.83 5.89
CA THR A 10 -6.77 5.28 6.09
C THR A 10 -5.37 5.87 5.99
N GLY A 11 -4.38 5.21 6.58
CA GLY A 11 -2.99 5.65 6.48
C GLY A 11 -2.48 5.62 5.07
N PHE A 12 -2.80 4.56 4.33
CA PHE A 12 -2.42 4.44 2.94
C PHE A 12 -3.03 5.58 2.11
N THR A 13 -4.32 5.83 2.31
CA THR A 13 -5.03 6.91 1.61
C THR A 13 -4.38 8.26 1.89
N LEU A 14 -4.08 8.52 3.15
CA LEU A 14 -3.45 9.79 3.52
C LEU A 14 -2.06 9.94 2.92
N LEU A 15 -1.25 8.89 2.96
CA LEU A 15 0.10 8.97 2.39
C LEU A 15 0.06 9.22 0.89
N CYS A 16 -0.85 8.58 0.17
CA CYS A 16 -1.01 8.82 -1.26
C CYS A 16 -1.37 10.29 -1.52
N ALA A 17 -2.24 10.86 -0.69
CA ALA A 17 -2.63 12.26 -0.84
C ALA A 17 -1.47 13.20 -0.52
N LEU A 18 -0.68 12.88 0.50
CA LEU A 18 0.46 13.71 0.86
C LEU A 18 1.52 13.73 -0.24
N VAL A 19 1.72 12.62 -0.93
CA VAL A 19 2.71 12.51 -2.00
C VAL A 19 2.14 13.02 -3.32
N GLY A 20 0.92 12.61 -3.66
CA GLY A 20 0.35 12.86 -4.98
C GLY A 20 -0.51 14.10 -5.11
N GLY A 21 -0.88 14.72 -3.99
CA GLY A 21 -1.69 15.92 -4.00
C GLY A 21 -3.17 15.62 -4.14
N GLU A 22 -3.95 16.67 -4.40
CA GLU A 22 -5.41 16.58 -4.40
C GLU A 22 -5.99 15.71 -5.50
N ASN A 23 -5.25 15.56 -6.58
CA ASN A 23 -5.76 14.83 -7.75
C ASN A 23 -5.36 13.37 -7.78
N VAL A 24 -4.73 12.88 -6.72
CA VAL A 24 -4.31 11.49 -6.69
C VAL A 24 -5.56 10.59 -6.58
N ILE A 25 -5.53 9.49 -7.32
CA ILE A 25 -6.61 8.51 -7.30
C ILE A 25 -6.14 7.27 -6.59
N VAL A 26 -6.82 6.90 -5.50
CA VAL A 26 -6.54 5.68 -4.75
C VAL A 26 -7.61 4.66 -5.14
N PRO A 27 -7.22 3.47 -5.61
CA PRO A 27 -8.23 2.45 -5.95
C PRO A 27 -9.20 2.23 -4.80
N GLY A 28 -10.50 2.14 -5.13
CA GLY A 28 -11.54 2.11 -4.12
C GLY A 28 -11.39 1.02 -3.08
N GLN A 29 -10.89 -0.13 -3.47
CA GLN A 29 -10.73 -1.24 -2.54
C GLN A 29 -9.61 -1.02 -1.52
N LEU A 30 -8.73 -0.04 -1.76
CA LEU A 30 -7.65 0.32 -0.83
C LEU A 30 -7.92 1.63 -0.11
N CYS A 31 -9.00 2.30 -0.45
CA CYS A 31 -9.28 3.64 0.03
C CYS A 31 -10.22 3.61 1.23
N GLU A 32 -9.85 4.33 2.28
CA GLU A 32 -10.77 4.62 3.39
C GLU A 32 -10.69 6.10 3.67
N THR A 33 -11.84 6.69 3.90
CA THR A 33 -11.97 8.14 4.03
C THR A 33 -11.12 8.72 5.17
N VAL A 34 -10.39 9.77 4.84
CA VAL A 34 -9.66 10.58 5.82
C VAL A 34 -10.24 11.98 5.73
N ASP A 35 -10.79 12.47 6.83
CA ASP A 35 -11.41 13.79 6.90
C ASP A 35 -10.97 14.49 8.18
N ASP A 36 -11.57 15.64 8.48
CA ASP A 36 -11.20 16.41 9.66
C ASP A 36 -11.41 15.64 10.96
N ASN A 37 -12.34 14.68 10.96
CA ASN A 37 -12.68 13.95 12.17
C ASN A 37 -11.63 12.91 12.56
N ASN A 38 -10.95 12.31 11.58
CA ASN A 38 -9.99 11.25 11.86
C ASN A 38 -8.54 11.58 11.45
N TYR A 39 -8.33 12.77 10.88
CA TYR A 39 -7.02 13.12 10.35
C TYR A 39 -5.90 12.99 11.40
N ASN A 40 -6.12 13.57 12.58
CA ASN A 40 -5.09 13.55 13.62
C ASN A 40 -4.83 12.15 14.14
N GLU A 41 -5.86 11.32 14.23
CA GLU A 41 -5.70 9.94 14.64
C GLU A 41 -4.89 9.13 13.63
N VAL A 42 -5.17 9.36 12.34
CA VAL A 42 -4.43 8.66 11.28
C VAL A 42 -2.96 9.06 11.33
N LEU A 43 -2.68 10.36 11.48
CA LEU A 43 -1.30 10.83 11.61
C LEU A 43 -0.61 10.18 12.82
N LYS A 44 -1.31 10.11 13.94
CA LYS A 44 -0.73 9.52 15.15
C LYS A 44 -0.38 8.06 14.93
N ARG A 45 -1.26 7.30 14.30
CA ARG A 45 -0.99 5.88 14.02
C ARG A 45 0.21 5.71 13.09
N LEU A 46 0.29 6.53 12.04
CA LEU A 46 1.43 6.48 11.14
C LEU A 46 2.74 6.83 11.85
N SER A 47 2.68 7.80 12.75
CA SER A 47 3.83 8.18 13.53
C SER A 47 4.25 7.07 14.49
N ASP A 48 3.27 6.42 15.13
CA ASP A 48 3.54 5.36 16.10
C ASP A 48 4.27 4.16 15.46
N ILE A 49 3.98 3.87 14.20
CA ILE A 49 4.64 2.76 13.51
C ILE A 49 5.88 3.22 12.73
N GLY A 50 6.24 4.50 12.82
CA GLY A 50 7.47 5.00 12.21
C GLY A 50 7.39 5.31 10.73
N TYR A 51 6.19 5.43 10.18
CA TYR A 51 6.04 5.73 8.76
C TYR A 51 6.09 7.22 8.46
N ILE A 52 5.85 8.06 9.46
CA ILE A 52 6.01 9.50 9.34
C ILE A 52 6.70 10.05 10.57
N TYR A 53 7.28 11.25 10.42
CA TYR A 53 7.91 11.98 11.51
C TYR A 53 7.36 13.39 11.56
N HIS A 54 7.16 13.91 12.75
CA HIS A 54 6.75 15.29 12.94
C HIS A 54 7.97 16.15 13.21
N SER A 55 8.05 17.28 12.53
CA SER A 55 9.11 18.27 12.77
C SER A 55 8.41 19.62 12.83
N GLY A 56 7.95 19.98 14.03
CA GLY A 56 7.09 21.14 14.21
C GLY A 56 5.76 20.92 13.53
N LYS A 57 5.41 21.81 12.62
CA LYS A 57 4.16 21.67 11.84
C LYS A 57 4.33 20.83 10.59
N ARG A 58 5.55 20.40 10.33
CA ARG A 58 5.87 19.66 9.12
C ARG A 58 5.76 18.16 9.38
N VAL A 59 5.28 17.44 8.38
CA VAL A 59 5.20 15.99 8.40
C VAL A 59 6.13 15.46 7.32
N ASP A 60 7.10 14.66 7.72
CA ASP A 60 8.02 14.00 6.80
C ASP A 60 7.70 12.52 6.75
N ILE A 61 7.73 11.93 5.57
CA ILE A 61 7.47 10.51 5.39
C ILE A 61 8.79 9.76 5.47
N GLU A 62 8.79 8.61 6.16
CA GLU A 62 9.98 7.78 6.27
C GLU A 62 10.45 7.38 4.86
N ARG A 63 11.77 7.31 4.67
CA ARG A 63 12.38 7.19 3.34
C ARG A 63 11.86 6.01 2.52
N THR A 64 11.80 4.83 3.10
CA THR A 64 11.35 3.64 2.37
C THR A 64 9.89 3.74 2.01
N ILE A 65 9.08 4.20 2.95
CA ILE A 65 7.64 4.36 2.73
C ILE A 65 7.40 5.43 1.67
N ASP A 66 8.14 6.54 1.74
CA ASP A 66 8.04 7.59 0.73
C ASP A 66 8.37 7.06 -0.66
N PHE A 67 9.43 6.25 -0.76
CA PHE A 67 9.80 5.64 -2.02
C PHE A 67 8.68 4.77 -2.57
N LEU A 68 8.09 3.92 -1.74
CA LEU A 68 7.04 3.02 -2.16
C LEU A 68 5.78 3.78 -2.57
N ILE A 69 5.35 4.72 -1.75
CA ILE A 69 4.13 5.50 -2.04
C ILE A 69 4.33 6.35 -3.30
N SER A 70 5.52 6.95 -3.46
CA SER A 70 5.81 7.75 -4.65
C SER A 70 5.72 6.90 -5.93
N ASN A 71 6.20 5.66 -5.87
CA ASN A 71 6.10 4.75 -7.00
C ASN A 71 4.65 4.34 -7.27
N ILE A 72 3.87 4.12 -6.23
CA ILE A 72 2.45 3.78 -6.36
C ILE A 72 1.70 4.92 -7.04
N VAL A 73 1.90 6.14 -6.55
CA VAL A 73 1.23 7.31 -7.09
C VAL A 73 1.63 7.56 -8.54
N GLY A 74 2.88 7.30 -8.88
CA GLY A 74 3.39 7.51 -10.24
C GLY A 74 3.37 6.27 -11.12
N ALA A 75 2.65 5.23 -10.75
CA ALA A 75 2.64 3.97 -11.49
C ALA A 75 2.18 4.17 -12.93
N GLN A 76 2.83 3.45 -13.84
CA GLN A 76 2.52 3.52 -15.26
C GLN A 76 1.28 2.70 -15.61
N GLU A 77 1.02 1.65 -14.86
CA GLU A 77 -0.12 0.79 -15.09
C GLU A 77 -0.66 0.31 -13.75
N VAL A 78 -1.97 0.33 -13.59
CA VAL A 78 -2.63 -0.11 -12.35
C VAL A 78 -3.66 -1.16 -12.72
N SER A 79 -3.53 -2.35 -12.13
CA SER A 79 -4.44 -3.46 -12.37
C SER A 79 -5.12 -3.86 -11.06
N ALA A 80 -6.41 -3.61 -10.96
CA ALA A 80 -7.17 -4.01 -9.81
C ALA A 80 -7.70 -5.42 -9.99
N GLU A 81 -7.55 -6.25 -8.97
CA GLU A 81 -8.08 -7.62 -8.96
C GLU A 81 -9.00 -7.77 -7.76
N PRO A 82 -10.26 -7.36 -7.89
CA PRO A 82 -11.18 -7.32 -6.76
C PRO A 82 -11.40 -8.66 -6.07
N GLU A 83 -11.44 -9.74 -6.82
CA GLU A 83 -11.68 -11.06 -6.24
C GLU A 83 -10.53 -11.50 -5.36
N ALA A 84 -9.31 -11.11 -5.71
CA ALA A 84 -8.13 -11.40 -4.92
C ALA A 84 -7.84 -10.33 -3.89
N LYS A 85 -8.65 -9.27 -3.87
CA LYS A 85 -8.53 -8.14 -2.92
C LYS A 85 -7.16 -7.50 -2.98
N ARG A 86 -6.66 -7.29 -4.18
CA ARG A 86 -5.34 -6.68 -4.39
C ARG A 86 -5.33 -5.78 -5.60
N VAL A 87 -4.33 -4.90 -5.63
CA VAL A 87 -4.07 -4.02 -6.77
C VAL A 87 -2.59 -4.14 -7.10
N ILE A 88 -2.29 -4.25 -8.38
CA ILE A 88 -0.92 -4.36 -8.87
C ILE A 88 -0.54 -3.06 -9.54
N PHE A 89 0.51 -2.44 -9.05
CA PHE A 89 1.03 -1.17 -9.57
C PHE A 89 2.33 -1.46 -10.30
N ARG A 90 2.33 -1.31 -11.63
CA ARG A 90 3.54 -1.49 -12.41
C ARG A 90 4.21 -0.14 -12.59
N CYS A 91 5.36 0.00 -11.98
CA CYS A 91 6.11 1.24 -11.93
C CYS A 91 7.32 1.15 -12.86
N SER A 92 8.06 2.26 -13.02
CA SER A 92 9.14 2.27 -13.99
C SER A 92 10.27 1.29 -13.65
N LYS A 93 10.51 1.04 -12.37
CA LYS A 93 11.65 0.22 -11.94
C LYS A 93 11.29 -0.99 -11.11
N LEU A 94 10.03 -1.11 -10.72
CA LEU A 94 9.60 -2.23 -9.89
C LEU A 94 8.10 -2.36 -10.01
N ILE A 95 7.60 -3.45 -9.41
CA ILE A 95 6.16 -3.70 -9.31
C ILE A 95 5.81 -3.65 -7.83
N ILE A 96 4.66 -3.09 -7.49
CA ILE A 96 4.21 -3.05 -6.12
C ILE A 96 2.82 -3.67 -6.05
N VAL A 97 2.66 -4.69 -5.22
CA VAL A 97 1.37 -5.30 -4.97
C VAL A 97 0.87 -4.74 -3.64
N VAL A 98 -0.36 -4.23 -3.64
CA VAL A 98 -1.00 -3.80 -2.40
C VAL A 98 -2.24 -4.66 -2.23
N GLU A 99 -2.29 -5.43 -1.16
CA GLU A 99 -3.39 -6.36 -0.96
C GLU A 99 -3.97 -6.22 0.43
N GLU A 100 -5.27 -6.48 0.53
CA GLU A 100 -5.96 -6.44 1.81
C GLU A 100 -5.41 -7.52 2.73
N ASP A 101 -5.22 -7.18 3.99
CA ASP A 101 -4.73 -8.14 4.96
C ASP A 101 -5.83 -9.16 5.29
N ARG A 102 -5.46 -10.43 5.35
CA ARG A 102 -6.44 -11.50 5.57
C ARG A 102 -7.11 -11.42 6.93
N LEU A 103 -6.37 -10.96 7.92
CA LEU A 103 -6.87 -10.93 9.29
C LEU A 103 -7.57 -9.62 9.63
N SER A 104 -7.37 -8.59 8.82
CA SER A 104 -7.93 -7.29 9.10
C SER A 104 -8.27 -6.56 7.81
N PRO A 105 -9.55 -6.56 7.40
CA PRO A 105 -9.94 -5.94 6.13
C PRO A 105 -9.72 -4.43 6.08
N ARG A 106 -9.47 -3.79 7.22
CA ARG A 106 -9.19 -2.36 7.26
C ARG A 106 -7.71 -2.06 7.07
N LYS A 107 -6.89 -3.10 6.89
CA LYS A 107 -5.46 -2.95 6.68
C LYS A 107 -5.08 -3.56 5.35
N CYS A 108 -3.96 -3.11 4.81
CA CYS A 108 -3.41 -3.69 3.60
C CYS A 108 -1.91 -3.85 3.75
N ARG A 109 -1.32 -4.63 2.86
CA ARG A 109 0.13 -4.85 2.82
C ARG A 109 0.68 -4.35 1.52
N ILE A 110 1.78 -3.63 1.60
CA ILE A 110 2.50 -3.12 0.44
C ILE A 110 3.69 -4.03 0.21
N VAL A 111 3.75 -4.68 -0.94
CA VAL A 111 4.78 -5.67 -1.26
C VAL A 111 5.54 -5.24 -2.50
N PRO A 112 6.79 -4.75 -2.34
CA PRO A 112 7.61 -4.42 -3.50
C PRO A 112 8.15 -5.68 -4.16
N ILE A 113 8.12 -5.71 -5.48
CA ILE A 113 8.52 -6.88 -6.27
C ILE A 113 9.39 -6.38 -7.42
N LYS A 114 10.49 -7.07 -7.67
CA LYS A 114 11.49 -6.61 -8.59
C LYS A 114 11.02 -6.58 -10.05
N ASP A 115 10.37 -7.65 -10.51
CA ASP A 115 9.99 -7.79 -11.91
C ASP A 115 8.85 -8.80 -12.07
N GLU A 116 8.43 -9.02 -13.33
CA GLU A 116 7.31 -9.92 -13.62
C GLU A 116 7.58 -11.36 -13.20
N GLU A 117 8.82 -11.81 -13.32
CA GLU A 117 9.16 -13.16 -12.92
C GLU A 117 8.96 -13.35 -11.42
N MET A 118 9.41 -12.39 -10.64
CA MET A 118 9.21 -12.42 -9.21
C MET A 118 7.74 -12.26 -8.82
N LEU A 119 6.98 -11.55 -9.63
CA LEU A 119 5.54 -11.41 -9.40
C LEU A 119 4.85 -12.76 -9.52
N GLU A 120 5.22 -13.54 -10.54
CA GLU A 120 4.66 -14.88 -10.70
C GLU A 120 5.05 -15.78 -9.53
N GLU A 121 6.27 -15.65 -9.07
CA GLU A 121 6.75 -16.41 -7.91
C GLU A 121 5.95 -16.02 -6.66
N TYR A 122 5.70 -14.74 -6.47
CA TYR A 122 4.92 -14.25 -5.34
C TYR A 122 3.52 -14.85 -5.36
N PHE A 123 2.86 -14.84 -6.51
CA PHE A 123 1.53 -15.41 -6.63
C PHE A 123 1.54 -16.91 -6.36
N SER A 124 2.56 -17.59 -6.81
CA SER A 124 2.70 -19.03 -6.59
C SER A 124 2.85 -19.35 -5.10
N GLU A 125 3.65 -18.56 -4.38
CA GLU A 125 3.92 -18.83 -2.97
C GLU A 125 2.79 -18.42 -2.05
N TYR A 126 2.09 -17.35 -2.39
CA TYR A 126 1.16 -16.75 -1.44
C TYR A 126 -0.29 -16.83 -1.88
N SER A 127 -0.57 -16.56 -3.15
CA SER A 127 -1.95 -16.58 -3.63
C SER A 127 -2.35 -17.97 -4.09
N GLY A 128 -1.48 -18.59 -4.89
CA GLY A 128 -1.77 -19.93 -5.42
C GLY A 128 -1.69 -20.99 -4.36
N ALA A 129 -0.73 -20.84 -3.44
CA ALA A 129 -0.54 -21.83 -2.38
C ALA A 129 -1.76 -21.94 -1.49
N GLY A 130 -2.43 -20.82 -1.22
CA GLY A 130 -3.63 -20.84 -0.41
C GLY A 130 -4.72 -21.69 -1.04
N ASN A 131 -4.80 -21.70 -2.34
CA ASN A 131 -5.77 -22.52 -3.03
C ASN A 131 -5.43 -23.99 -2.98
N ASN A 132 -4.15 -24.29 -3.04
CA ASN A 132 -3.71 -25.67 -3.04
C ASN A 132 -3.95 -26.36 -1.71
N GLU A 133 -3.99 -25.62 -0.65
CA GLU A 133 -4.20 -26.19 0.66
C GLU A 133 -5.56 -26.82 0.82
N GLU A 134 -6.45 -26.53 -0.06
CA GLU A 134 -7.80 -27.07 -0.01
C GLU A 134 -7.88 -28.50 -0.52
N GLU A 135 -6.88 -28.97 -1.13
CA GLU A 135 -6.84 -30.32 -1.69
C GLU A 135 -6.71 -31.44 -0.64
#